data_e24141ef573d958bc693174e249dd398
#
_entry.id   e24141ef573d958bc693174e249dd398
#
_cell.length_a   1.000
_cell.length_b   1.000
_cell.length_c   1.000
_cell.angle_alpha   90.00
_cell.angle_beta   90.00
_cell.angle_gamma   90.00
#
_symmetry.space_group_name_H-M   'P 1'
#
loop_
_entity.id
_entity.type
_entity.pdbx_description
1 polymer ?
#
loop_
_entity_poly.entity_id
_entity_poly.type
_entity_poly.pdbx_seq_one_letter_code
_entity_poly.pdbx_strand_id
1 'polypeptide(L)'
;MIEEGAVADKAQAWVYTEDFIPLSNALLQAHQTASELGVPRVSTGTGTALRMLAAVSGARAVLEIGTGTGVSGLWLLDGMAAGGVLTTIDCESELLPHARRAFRGAGVPSHRTRLIAGWALDVLPRMATGGYDMIVLDGDIA
;
A
#
# COMPACT_ATOMS: atom_id res chain seq x y z
N MET A 1 19.82 -21.87 22.69
CA MET A 1 19.76 -20.65 23.49
C MET A 1 19.92 -19.49 22.52
N ILE A 2 18.82 -18.83 22.18
CA ILE A 2 18.87 -17.59 21.38
C ILE A 2 19.26 -16.51 22.38
N GLU A 3 20.38 -15.84 22.18
CA GLU A 3 20.87 -14.81 23.08
C GLU A 3 19.83 -13.69 23.23
N GLU A 4 19.42 -13.35 24.45
CA GLU A 4 18.50 -12.26 24.74
C GLU A 4 18.96 -10.93 24.12
N GLY A 5 20.27 -10.72 23.97
CA GLY A 5 20.87 -9.58 23.28
C GLY A 5 20.52 -9.48 21.80
N ALA A 6 20.41 -10.61 21.07
CA ALA A 6 20.09 -10.61 19.65
C ALA A 6 18.62 -10.27 19.37
N VAL A 7 17.71 -10.55 20.29
CA VAL A 7 16.28 -10.20 20.18
C VAL A 7 16.07 -8.70 20.47
N ALA A 8 16.76 -8.18 21.50
CA ALA A 8 16.73 -6.75 21.81
C ALA A 8 17.29 -5.89 20.67
N ASP A 9 18.36 -6.36 20.03
CA ASP A 9 19.01 -5.69 18.90
C ASP A 9 18.09 -5.63 17.66
N LYS A 10 17.36 -6.72 17.39
CA LYS A 10 16.35 -6.76 16.30
C LYS A 10 15.17 -5.84 16.57
N ALA A 11 14.68 -5.77 17.81
CA ALA A 11 13.58 -4.89 18.17
C ALA A 11 13.98 -3.41 18.03
N GLN A 12 15.19 -3.06 18.44
CA GLN A 12 15.73 -1.69 18.29
C GLN A 12 15.94 -1.33 16.82
N ALA A 13 16.46 -2.25 16.01
CA ALA A 13 16.64 -2.06 14.57
C ALA A 13 15.27 -1.86 13.87
N TRP A 14 14.25 -2.62 14.28
CA TRP A 14 12.89 -2.43 13.78
C TRP A 14 12.34 -1.05 14.08
N VAL A 15 12.39 -0.62 15.35
CA VAL A 15 11.91 0.70 15.77
C VAL A 15 12.66 1.80 15.00
N TYR A 16 13.98 1.70 14.88
CA TYR A 16 14.78 2.64 14.10
C TYR A 16 14.33 2.71 12.64
N THR A 17 14.08 1.56 12.00
CA THR A 17 13.64 1.50 10.61
C THR A 17 12.26 2.14 10.43
N GLU A 18 11.33 1.90 11.37
CA GLU A 18 9.99 2.48 11.30
C GLU A 18 10.00 4.00 11.51
N ASP A 19 10.88 4.52 12.37
CA ASP A 19 10.95 5.94 12.72
C ASP A 19 11.88 6.75 11.80
N PHE A 20 12.74 6.09 11.02
CA PHE A 20 13.76 6.76 10.21
C PHE A 20 13.16 7.59 9.06
N ILE A 21 12.10 7.12 8.44
CA ILE A 21 11.46 7.80 7.32
C ILE A 21 10.27 8.63 7.84
N PRO A 22 10.30 9.97 7.69
CA PRO A 22 9.18 10.81 8.08
C PRO A 22 7.95 10.49 7.20
N LEU A 23 6.81 10.29 7.85
CA LEU A 23 5.55 10.05 7.19
C LEU A 23 4.88 11.37 6.79
N SER A 24 4.29 11.43 5.60
CA SER A 24 3.41 12.53 5.21
C SER A 24 2.13 12.55 6.07
N ASN A 25 1.46 13.70 6.16
CA ASN A 25 0.19 13.79 6.86
C ASN A 25 -0.85 12.78 6.35
N ALA A 26 -0.90 12.54 5.05
CA ALA A 26 -1.81 11.57 4.45
C ALA A 26 -1.49 10.14 4.91
N LEU A 27 -0.21 9.75 4.97
CA LEU A 27 0.22 8.46 5.51
C LEU A 27 -0.10 8.34 7.00
N LEU A 28 0.17 9.36 7.80
CA LEU A 28 -0.16 9.36 9.23
C LEU A 28 -1.66 9.15 9.45
N GLN A 29 -2.51 9.84 8.71
CA GLN A 29 -3.97 9.68 8.79
C GLN A 29 -4.42 8.29 8.33
N ALA A 30 -3.85 7.75 7.25
CA ALA A 30 -4.17 6.40 6.78
C ALA A 30 -3.76 5.32 7.79
N HIS A 31 -2.60 5.47 8.43
CA HIS A 31 -2.15 4.60 9.52
C HIS A 31 -3.07 4.68 10.74
N GLN A 32 -3.48 5.89 11.14
CA GLN A 32 -4.41 6.09 12.24
C GLN A 32 -5.76 5.43 11.95
N THR A 33 -6.32 5.66 10.78
CA THR A 33 -7.58 5.04 10.34
C THR A 33 -7.48 3.51 10.37
N ALA A 34 -6.37 2.94 9.88
CA ALA A 34 -6.15 1.50 9.95
C ALA A 34 -6.14 0.98 11.40
N SER A 35 -5.48 1.70 12.31
CA SER A 35 -5.46 1.35 13.73
C SER A 35 -6.83 1.41 14.38
N GLU A 36 -7.61 2.46 14.10
CA GLU A 36 -8.97 2.64 14.64
C GLU A 36 -9.94 1.55 14.15
N LEU A 37 -9.78 1.11 12.90
CA LEU A 37 -10.61 0.07 12.29
C LEU A 37 -10.07 -1.36 12.53
N GLY A 38 -8.90 -1.52 13.13
CA GLY A 38 -8.26 -2.83 13.31
C GLY A 38 -7.83 -3.48 12.00
N VAL A 39 -7.53 -2.68 10.98
CA VAL A 39 -7.11 -3.16 9.65
C VAL A 39 -5.61 -3.33 9.60
N PRO A 40 -5.09 -4.50 9.15
CA PRO A 40 -3.67 -4.68 8.90
C PRO A 40 -3.14 -3.68 7.87
N ARG A 41 -1.89 -3.27 8.04
CA ARG A 41 -1.21 -2.36 7.12
C ARG A 41 0.27 -2.68 7.02
N VAL A 42 0.88 -2.31 5.90
CA VAL A 42 2.33 -2.46 5.73
C VAL A 42 3.08 -1.55 6.71
N SER A 43 4.26 -2.01 7.15
CA SER A 43 5.19 -1.21 7.93
C SER A 43 5.78 -0.07 7.10
N THR A 44 6.38 0.93 7.76
CA THR A 44 7.10 2.02 7.08
C THR A 44 8.25 1.46 6.22
N GLY A 45 8.99 0.47 6.73
CA GLY A 45 10.06 -0.18 5.96
C GLY A 45 9.53 -0.87 4.70
N THR A 46 8.45 -1.63 4.80
CA THR A 46 7.80 -2.27 3.63
C THR A 46 7.26 -1.23 2.65
N GLY A 47 6.60 -0.19 3.16
CA GLY A 47 6.09 0.90 2.33
C GLY A 47 7.20 1.62 1.55
N THR A 48 8.32 1.90 2.20
CA THR A 48 9.49 2.49 1.56
C THR A 48 10.06 1.58 0.47
N ALA A 49 10.11 0.27 0.69
CA ALA A 49 10.53 -0.70 -0.31
C ALA A 49 9.58 -0.71 -1.52
N LEU A 50 8.27 -0.69 -1.30
CA LEU A 50 7.27 -0.59 -2.38
C LEU A 50 7.47 0.69 -3.21
N ARG A 51 7.66 1.83 -2.56
CA ARG A 51 7.96 3.10 -3.22
C ARG A 51 9.22 3.00 -4.08
N MET A 52 10.29 2.45 -3.52
CA MET A 52 11.56 2.28 -4.23
C MET A 52 11.39 1.37 -5.45
N LEU A 53 10.72 0.23 -5.30
CA LEU A 53 10.49 -0.71 -6.40
C LEU A 53 9.65 -0.08 -7.52
N ALA A 54 8.60 0.66 -7.19
CA ALA A 54 7.79 1.39 -8.15
C ALA A 54 8.63 2.46 -8.90
N ALA A 55 9.52 3.17 -8.18
CA ALA A 55 10.37 4.20 -8.77
C ALA A 55 11.44 3.62 -9.71
N VAL A 56 12.18 2.58 -9.27
CA VAL A 56 13.27 2.01 -10.09
C VAL A 56 12.76 1.26 -11.31
N SER A 57 11.55 0.69 -11.24
CA SER A 57 10.90 0.05 -12.39
C SER A 57 10.22 1.05 -13.33
N GLY A 58 10.12 2.33 -12.93
CA GLY A 58 9.37 3.33 -13.69
C GLY A 58 7.90 2.97 -13.84
N ALA A 59 7.31 2.31 -12.84
CA ALA A 59 5.98 1.75 -12.92
C ALA A 59 4.91 2.79 -13.28
N ARG A 60 4.11 2.50 -14.30
CA ARG A 60 3.02 3.34 -14.78
C ARG A 60 1.65 2.71 -14.58
N ALA A 61 1.58 1.40 -14.52
CA ALA A 61 0.36 0.63 -14.26
C ALA A 61 0.64 -0.39 -13.16
N VAL A 62 0.16 -0.12 -11.96
CA VAL A 62 0.32 -1.00 -10.79
C VAL A 62 -1.03 -1.61 -10.43
N LEU A 63 -1.03 -2.92 -10.18
CA LEU A 63 -2.16 -3.65 -9.63
C LEU A 63 -1.85 -4.06 -8.20
N GLU A 64 -2.72 -3.72 -7.28
CA GLU A 64 -2.64 -4.09 -5.88
C GLU A 64 -3.86 -4.93 -5.47
N ILE A 65 -3.60 -6.01 -4.75
CA ILE A 65 -4.62 -6.81 -4.08
C ILE A 65 -4.50 -6.58 -2.58
N GLY A 66 -5.55 -6.02 -1.99
CA GLY A 66 -5.56 -5.59 -0.59
C GLY A 66 -5.39 -4.08 -0.47
N THR A 67 -6.48 -3.33 -0.65
CA THR A 67 -6.49 -1.86 -0.57
C THR A 67 -6.34 -1.37 0.86
N GLY A 68 -7.04 -2.00 1.81
CA GLY A 68 -7.13 -1.54 3.18
C GLY A 68 -7.54 -0.08 3.27
N THR A 69 -6.88 0.68 4.13
CA THR A 69 -7.11 2.12 4.29
C THR A 69 -6.25 2.99 3.35
N GLY A 70 -5.52 2.36 2.42
CA GLY A 70 -4.73 3.04 1.40
C GLY A 70 -3.25 3.28 1.75
N VAL A 71 -2.74 2.69 2.84
CA VAL A 71 -1.34 2.91 3.27
C VAL A 71 -0.35 2.46 2.20
N SER A 72 -0.40 1.21 1.75
CA SER A 72 0.47 0.68 0.69
C SER A 72 0.28 1.42 -0.63
N GLY A 73 -0.98 1.73 -0.98
CA GLY A 73 -1.32 2.51 -2.18
C GLY A 73 -0.69 3.89 -2.20
N LEU A 74 -0.61 4.59 -1.06
CA LEU A 74 0.06 5.88 -0.94
C LEU A 74 1.57 5.77 -1.24
N TRP A 75 2.23 4.74 -0.71
CA TRP A 75 3.64 4.48 -0.98
C TRP A 75 3.89 4.17 -2.46
N LEU A 76 3.03 3.33 -3.06
CA LEU A 76 3.11 3.00 -4.49
C LEU A 76 2.94 4.24 -5.36
N LEU A 77 1.91 5.04 -5.11
CA LEU A 77 1.62 6.28 -5.86
C LEU A 77 2.75 7.30 -5.78
N ASP A 78 3.44 7.38 -4.62
CA ASP A 78 4.59 8.27 -4.44
C ASP A 78 5.81 7.81 -5.26
N GLY A 79 6.00 6.50 -5.43
CA GLY A 79 7.10 5.94 -6.23
C GLY A 79 6.81 5.81 -7.72
N MET A 80 5.56 5.74 -8.14
CA MET A 80 5.17 5.54 -9.53
C MET A 80 5.55 6.72 -10.42
N ALA A 81 5.73 6.44 -11.70
CA ALA A 81 5.94 7.47 -12.71
C ALA A 81 4.77 8.48 -12.74
N ALA A 82 5.08 9.72 -13.08
CA ALA A 82 4.06 10.78 -13.22
C ALA A 82 2.96 10.35 -14.21
N GLY A 83 1.70 10.51 -13.80
CA GLY A 83 0.54 10.07 -14.58
C GLY A 83 0.27 8.58 -14.56
N GLY A 84 1.06 7.78 -13.83
CA GLY A 84 0.80 6.36 -13.64
C GLY A 84 -0.50 6.11 -12.85
N VAL A 85 -1.14 4.96 -13.09
CA VAL A 85 -2.42 4.57 -12.50
C VAL A 85 -2.26 3.37 -11.59
N LEU A 86 -2.70 3.53 -10.34
CA LEU A 86 -2.86 2.44 -9.38
C LEU A 86 -4.29 1.87 -9.51
N THR A 87 -4.38 0.58 -9.81
CA THR A 87 -5.62 -0.19 -9.67
C THR A 87 -5.51 -1.03 -8.41
N THR A 88 -6.44 -0.89 -7.48
CA THR A 88 -6.42 -1.60 -6.20
C THR A 88 -7.76 -2.27 -5.93
N ILE A 89 -7.71 -3.52 -5.47
CA ILE A 89 -8.87 -4.40 -5.28
C ILE A 89 -8.95 -4.79 -3.81
N ASP A 90 -10.14 -4.71 -3.23
CA ASP A 90 -10.41 -5.19 -1.88
C ASP A 90 -11.79 -5.83 -1.80
N CYS A 91 -11.89 -6.94 -1.09
CA CYS A 91 -13.17 -7.60 -0.84
C CYS A 91 -14.01 -6.87 0.23
N GLU A 92 -13.36 -6.10 1.10
CA GLU A 92 -14.02 -5.26 2.11
C GLU A 92 -14.38 -3.89 1.53
N SER A 93 -15.55 -3.82 0.90
CA SER A 93 -16.00 -2.60 0.21
C SER A 93 -16.06 -1.36 1.11
N GLU A 94 -16.24 -1.55 2.42
CA GLU A 94 -16.31 -0.49 3.43
C GLU A 94 -14.98 0.23 3.61
N LEU A 95 -13.85 -0.40 3.25
CA LEU A 95 -12.52 0.20 3.36
C LEU A 95 -12.22 1.17 2.20
N LEU A 96 -12.81 0.96 1.04
CA LEU A 96 -12.51 1.77 -0.15
C LEU A 96 -12.77 3.28 0.00
N PRO A 97 -13.84 3.74 0.70
CA PRO A 97 -14.00 5.16 0.98
C PRO A 97 -12.86 5.77 1.80
N HIS A 98 -12.28 5.00 2.73
CA HIS A 98 -11.13 5.44 3.54
C HIS A 98 -9.88 5.59 2.67
N ALA A 99 -9.57 4.59 1.83
CA ALA A 99 -8.47 4.68 0.89
C ALA A 99 -8.63 5.84 -0.09
N ARG A 100 -9.82 6.04 -0.63
CA ARG A 100 -10.13 7.17 -1.51
C ARG A 100 -9.90 8.51 -0.84
N ARG A 101 -10.27 8.63 0.44
CA ARG A 101 -10.00 9.84 1.25
C ARG A 101 -8.51 10.05 1.44
N ALA A 102 -7.76 8.98 1.74
CA ALA A 102 -6.32 9.04 1.92
C ALA A 102 -5.60 9.51 0.65
N PHE A 103 -5.96 8.97 -0.51
CA PHE A 103 -5.39 9.36 -1.81
C PHE A 103 -5.70 10.83 -2.14
N ARG A 104 -6.95 11.25 -1.90
CA ARG A 104 -7.34 12.65 -2.08
C ARG A 104 -6.60 13.59 -1.15
N GLY A 105 -6.44 13.20 0.12
CA GLY A 105 -5.67 13.95 1.13
C GLY A 105 -4.19 14.10 0.78
N ALA A 106 -3.64 13.16 0.03
CA ALA A 106 -2.28 13.22 -0.52
C ALA A 106 -2.18 14.04 -1.82
N GLY A 107 -3.29 14.63 -2.30
CA GLY A 107 -3.31 15.39 -3.54
C GLY A 107 -3.25 14.53 -4.81
N VAL A 108 -3.53 13.22 -4.70
CA VAL A 108 -3.55 12.33 -5.87
C VAL A 108 -4.79 12.61 -6.71
N PRO A 109 -4.65 12.96 -8.00
CA PRO A 109 -5.78 13.14 -8.90
C PRO A 109 -6.60 11.85 -9.03
N SER A 110 -7.92 11.97 -9.09
CA SER A 110 -8.83 10.81 -9.11
C SER A 110 -8.60 9.87 -10.30
N HIS A 111 -8.12 10.37 -11.42
CA HIS A 111 -7.82 9.55 -12.61
C HIS A 111 -6.57 8.67 -12.45
N ARG A 112 -5.77 8.89 -11.40
CA ARG A 112 -4.61 8.04 -11.08
C ARG A 112 -4.96 6.84 -10.19
N THR A 113 -6.20 6.70 -9.75
CA THR A 113 -6.60 5.60 -8.87
C THR A 113 -7.88 4.93 -9.34
N ARG A 114 -7.87 3.61 -9.39
CA ARG A 114 -9.06 2.77 -9.65
C ARG A 114 -9.24 1.83 -8.46
N LEU A 115 -10.26 2.08 -7.66
CA LEU A 115 -10.60 1.26 -6.52
C LEU A 115 -11.76 0.33 -6.90
N ILE A 116 -11.57 -0.96 -6.75
CA ILE A 116 -12.52 -1.99 -7.16
C ILE A 116 -12.91 -2.82 -5.93
N ALA A 117 -14.20 -2.87 -5.63
CA ALA A 117 -14.74 -3.75 -4.61
C ALA A 117 -14.98 -5.15 -5.20
N GLY A 118 -14.46 -6.17 -4.56
CA GLY A 118 -14.69 -7.56 -4.94
C GLY A 118 -13.55 -8.49 -4.54
N TRP A 119 -13.81 -9.78 -4.66
CA TRP A 119 -12.80 -10.79 -4.47
C TRP A 119 -11.81 -10.78 -5.64
N ALA A 120 -10.53 -10.85 -5.33
CA ALA A 120 -9.48 -10.78 -6.35
C ALA A 120 -9.68 -11.84 -7.45
N LEU A 121 -9.98 -13.08 -7.09
CA LEU A 121 -10.18 -14.17 -8.06
C LEU A 121 -11.38 -13.95 -8.99
N ASP A 122 -12.37 -13.18 -8.59
CA ASP A 122 -13.52 -12.84 -9.44
C ASP A 122 -13.25 -11.63 -10.35
N VAL A 123 -12.39 -10.72 -9.88
CA VAL A 123 -12.06 -9.48 -10.60
C VAL A 123 -10.94 -9.69 -11.60
N LEU A 124 -9.88 -10.40 -11.24
CA LEU A 124 -8.68 -10.60 -12.05
C LEU A 124 -8.94 -11.15 -13.46
N PRO A 125 -9.87 -12.11 -13.69
CA PRO A 125 -10.16 -12.62 -15.04
C PRO A 125 -10.69 -11.55 -16.01
N ARG A 126 -11.17 -10.41 -15.49
CA ARG A 126 -11.69 -9.29 -16.28
C ARG A 126 -10.65 -8.18 -16.50
N MET A 127 -9.46 -8.35 -15.93
CA MET A 127 -8.39 -7.37 -16.07
C MET A 127 -7.61 -7.59 -17.37
N ALA A 128 -6.96 -6.53 -17.83
CA ALA A 128 -6.16 -6.60 -19.05
C ALA A 128 -4.93 -7.50 -18.87
N THR A 129 -4.82 -8.53 -19.69
CA THR A 129 -3.64 -9.40 -19.71
C THR A 129 -2.40 -8.60 -20.14
N GLY A 130 -1.32 -8.67 -19.35
CA GLY A 130 -0.08 -7.95 -19.64
C GLY A 130 -0.18 -6.43 -19.49
N GLY A 131 -1.25 -5.93 -18.84
CA GLY A 131 -1.52 -4.50 -18.72
C GLY A 131 -0.85 -3.82 -17.51
N TYR A 132 -0.04 -4.53 -16.73
CA TYR A 132 0.56 -4.03 -15.48
C TYR A 132 2.07 -4.19 -15.48
N ASP A 133 2.76 -3.16 -14.99
CA ASP A 133 4.22 -3.14 -14.83
C ASP A 133 4.65 -3.75 -13.49
N MET A 134 3.78 -3.68 -12.50
CA MET A 134 4.02 -4.18 -11.14
C MET A 134 2.73 -4.71 -10.54
N ILE A 135 2.83 -5.80 -9.80
CA ILE A 135 1.70 -6.40 -9.08
C ILE A 135 2.12 -6.59 -7.62
N VAL A 136 1.27 -6.13 -6.70
CA VAL A 136 1.45 -6.25 -5.25
C VAL A 136 0.33 -7.09 -4.67
N LEU A 137 0.69 -8.16 -3.98
CA LEU A 137 -0.23 -9.06 -3.31
C LEU A 137 -0.07 -8.87 -1.79
N ASP A 138 -0.98 -8.16 -1.17
CA ASP A 138 -1.00 -7.85 0.28
C ASP A 138 -2.41 -8.04 0.87
N GLY A 139 -3.24 -8.78 0.20
CA GLY A 139 -4.59 -9.12 0.65
C GLY A 139 -4.72 -10.58 1.04
N ASP A 140 -5.84 -10.90 1.71
CA ASP A 140 -6.26 -12.29 1.87
C ASP A 140 -6.69 -12.81 0.49
N ILE A 141 -6.00 -13.84 0.04
CA ILE A 141 -6.23 -14.48 -1.26
C ILE A 141 -6.95 -15.83 -1.13
N ALA A 142 -7.33 -16.18 0.09
CA ALA A 142 -8.05 -17.43 0.37
C ALA A 142 -9.56 -17.29 0.17
#